data_0cb5685601dd183c585be85e13ecdbe2
#
_entry.id   0cb5685601dd183c585be85e13ecdbe2
#
_cell.length_a   1.000
_cell.length_b   1.000
_cell.length_c   1.000
_cell.angle_alpha   90.00
_cell.angle_beta   90.00
_cell.angle_gamma   90.00
#
_symmetry.space_group_name_H-M   'P 1'
#
loop_
_entity.id
_entity.type
_entity.pdbx_description
1 polymer ?
#
loop_
_entity_poly.entity_id
_entity_poly.type
_entity_poly.pdbx_seq_one_letter_code
_entity_poly.pdbx_strand_id
1 'polypeptide(L)'
;DGLIVQIDDGFIRSAGLGSRLVPPCSIVVDWSGIYYDPRETSDLETLLSSAELGADLCRRAANLIQFLSRHGITKYGSERGTLLSLSDRRRKVLVAGQVADDRSVRLGRADVTNSLDLLRRVREIETDAYIIFKPHPDVVAGLRPGHVPVSEAARYVDLVLPDASIDDLLNNVDA
;
A
#
# COMPACT_ATOMS: atom_id res chain seq x y z
N ASP A 1 -28.03 -3.73 23.08
CA ASP A 1 -26.66 -3.83 22.52
C ASP A 1 -26.75 -4.59 21.21
N GLY A 2 -26.46 -3.91 20.10
CA GLY A 2 -26.48 -4.51 18.77
C GLY A 2 -25.08 -5.05 18.42
N LEU A 3 -25.05 -6.15 17.67
CA LEU A 3 -23.82 -6.66 17.05
C LEU A 3 -23.39 -5.70 15.94
N ILE A 4 -22.15 -5.23 15.99
CA ILE A 4 -21.55 -4.40 14.94
C ILE A 4 -20.60 -5.28 14.14
N VAL A 5 -20.82 -5.35 12.83
CA VAL A 5 -19.94 -6.03 11.89
C VAL A 5 -19.29 -4.98 11.00
N GLN A 6 -17.98 -4.99 10.90
CA GLN A 6 -17.25 -4.08 10.03
C GLN A 6 -16.94 -4.73 8.69
N ILE A 7 -17.09 -3.97 7.63
CA ILE A 7 -16.88 -4.45 6.26
C ILE A 7 -15.97 -3.46 5.53
N ASP A 8 -15.00 -3.98 4.79
CA ASP A 8 -14.14 -3.21 3.90
C ASP A 8 -13.90 -3.96 2.58
N ASP A 9 -13.33 -3.27 1.60
CA ASP A 9 -12.91 -3.88 0.35
C ASP A 9 -11.84 -4.96 0.60
N GLY A 10 -11.93 -6.06 -0.13
CA GLY A 10 -10.92 -7.12 -0.06
C GLY A 10 -9.57 -6.70 -0.64
N PHE A 11 -8.51 -7.43 -0.29
CA PHE A 11 -7.14 -7.12 -0.72
C PHE A 11 -6.93 -7.25 -2.23
N ILE A 12 -7.68 -8.15 -2.90
CA ILE A 12 -7.79 -8.21 -4.36
C ILE A 12 -9.16 -7.64 -4.71
N ARG A 13 -9.18 -6.34 -4.97
CA ARG A 13 -10.41 -5.59 -4.95
C ARG A 13 -11.22 -5.71 -6.25
N SER A 14 -10.77 -5.09 -7.32
CA SER A 14 -11.47 -4.98 -8.59
C SER A 14 -10.60 -4.27 -9.63
N ALA A 15 -11.07 -4.17 -10.85
CA ALA A 15 -10.45 -3.29 -11.86
C ALA A 15 -10.93 -1.84 -11.64
N GLY A 16 -10.01 -0.96 -11.26
CA GLY A 16 -10.26 0.49 -11.12
C GLY A 16 -10.23 1.03 -9.70
N LEU A 17 -10.32 2.36 -9.58
CA LEU A 17 -10.20 3.07 -8.32
C LEU A 17 -11.49 2.99 -7.51
N GLY A 18 -11.36 2.72 -6.20
CA GLY A 18 -12.49 2.67 -5.27
C GLY A 18 -13.22 3.98 -5.10
N SER A 19 -12.49 5.08 -5.15
CA SER A 19 -13.04 6.43 -5.12
C SER A 19 -13.99 6.75 -6.29
N ARG A 20 -13.97 5.92 -7.34
CA ARG A 20 -14.94 5.98 -8.46
C ARG A 20 -16.14 5.07 -8.27
N LEU A 21 -16.34 4.52 -7.06
CA LEU A 21 -17.44 3.62 -6.70
C LEU A 21 -17.50 2.33 -7.54
N VAL A 22 -16.32 1.84 -7.97
CA VAL A 22 -16.24 0.53 -8.62
C VAL A 22 -16.49 -0.54 -7.57
N PRO A 23 -17.48 -1.43 -7.76
CA PRO A 23 -17.82 -2.44 -6.76
C PRO A 23 -16.66 -3.44 -6.57
N PRO A 24 -16.36 -3.86 -5.33
CA PRO A 24 -15.30 -4.82 -5.07
C PRO A 24 -15.69 -6.23 -5.50
N CYS A 25 -14.72 -7.01 -5.97
CA CYS A 25 -14.88 -8.44 -6.25
C CYS A 25 -14.76 -9.32 -4.99
N SER A 26 -14.19 -8.78 -3.92
CA SER A 26 -14.07 -9.41 -2.60
C SER A 26 -14.18 -8.38 -1.49
N ILE A 27 -14.59 -8.83 -0.32
CA ILE A 27 -14.74 -8.00 0.87
C ILE A 27 -14.04 -8.66 2.05
N VAL A 28 -13.59 -7.83 2.99
CA VAL A 28 -13.22 -8.25 4.35
C VAL A 28 -14.45 -8.05 5.24
N VAL A 29 -14.78 -9.04 6.04
CA VAL A 29 -15.83 -8.98 7.07
C VAL A 29 -15.16 -9.27 8.40
N ASP A 30 -15.32 -8.39 9.36
CA ASP A 30 -14.71 -8.49 10.67
C ASP A 30 -15.77 -8.33 11.77
N TRP A 31 -15.82 -9.28 12.68
CA TRP A 31 -16.81 -9.36 13.75
C TRP A 31 -16.28 -8.80 15.07
N SER A 32 -14.96 -8.68 15.20
CA SER A 32 -14.28 -8.26 16.43
C SER A 32 -13.76 -6.82 16.34
N GLY A 33 -13.37 -6.38 15.15
CA GLY A 33 -12.81 -5.06 14.89
C GLY A 33 -12.67 -4.83 13.39
N ILE A 34 -11.62 -4.17 12.95
CA ILE A 34 -11.20 -4.13 11.53
C ILE A 34 -9.68 -3.91 11.47
N TYR A 35 -8.99 -4.57 10.58
CA TYR A 35 -7.53 -4.66 10.53
C TYR A 35 -6.76 -3.32 10.52
N TYR A 36 -7.39 -2.22 10.14
CA TYR A 36 -6.79 -0.88 10.14
C TYR A 36 -7.10 -0.04 11.38
N ASP A 37 -7.93 -0.53 12.30
CA ASP A 37 -8.28 0.17 13.54
C ASP A 37 -7.59 -0.51 14.74
N PRO A 38 -6.53 0.10 15.30
CA PRO A 38 -5.75 -0.53 16.38
C PRO A 38 -6.42 -0.47 17.77
N ARG A 39 -7.63 0.06 17.85
CA ARG A 39 -8.34 0.18 19.15
C ARG A 39 -8.90 -1.15 19.63
N GLU A 40 -9.22 -2.05 18.71
CA GLU A 40 -9.73 -3.39 18.99
C GLU A 40 -8.95 -4.41 18.17
N THR A 41 -8.75 -5.61 18.70
CA THR A 41 -8.12 -6.70 17.95
C THR A 41 -9.06 -7.19 16.87
N SER A 42 -8.59 -7.20 15.63
CA SER A 42 -9.37 -7.66 14.48
C SER A 42 -9.37 -9.19 14.33
N ASP A 43 -10.36 -9.73 13.60
CA ASP A 43 -10.37 -11.15 13.24
C ASP A 43 -9.14 -11.51 12.39
N LEU A 44 -8.69 -10.59 11.49
CA LEU A 44 -7.48 -10.79 10.71
C LEU A 44 -6.23 -10.88 11.59
N GLU A 45 -6.08 -10.01 12.57
CA GLU A 45 -4.95 -10.02 13.51
C GLU A 45 -4.93 -11.32 14.33
N THR A 46 -6.09 -11.75 14.80
CA THR A 46 -6.25 -13.03 15.50
C THR A 46 -5.86 -14.20 14.61
N LEU A 47 -6.33 -14.21 13.35
CA LEU A 47 -6.00 -15.23 12.38
C LEU A 47 -4.48 -15.28 12.11
N LEU A 48 -3.86 -14.15 11.84
CA LEU A 48 -2.41 -14.08 11.55
C LEU A 48 -1.54 -14.50 12.75
N SER A 49 -2.02 -14.25 13.99
CA SER A 49 -1.29 -14.59 15.21
C SER A 49 -1.41 -16.06 15.60
N SER A 50 -2.48 -16.75 15.20
CA SER A 50 -2.83 -18.09 15.67
C SER A 50 -2.84 -19.16 14.58
N ALA A 51 -2.86 -18.79 13.31
CA ALA A 51 -2.98 -19.76 12.22
C ALA A 51 -1.71 -20.58 12.02
N GLU A 52 -1.83 -21.89 12.07
CA GLU A 52 -0.81 -22.82 11.59
C GLU A 52 -0.96 -23.01 10.08
N LEU A 53 0.01 -22.54 9.33
CA LEU A 53 -0.01 -22.59 7.87
C LEU A 53 0.67 -23.86 7.37
N GLY A 54 -0.12 -24.85 6.95
CA GLY A 54 0.39 -26.06 6.34
C GLY A 54 1.09 -25.82 5.00
N ALA A 55 2.00 -26.73 4.62
CA ALA A 55 2.82 -26.59 3.40
C ALA A 55 1.98 -26.42 2.11
N ASP A 56 0.81 -27.02 2.02
CA ASP A 56 -0.07 -26.91 0.86
C ASP A 56 -0.67 -25.51 0.72
N LEU A 57 -1.03 -24.88 1.85
CA LEU A 57 -1.53 -23.51 1.88
C LEU A 57 -0.42 -22.53 1.52
N CYS A 58 0.78 -22.72 2.06
CA CYS A 58 1.95 -21.90 1.70
C CYS A 58 2.28 -22.00 0.19
N ARG A 59 2.24 -23.20 -0.38
CA ARG A 59 2.44 -23.41 -1.82
C ARG A 59 1.35 -22.71 -2.65
N ARG A 60 0.09 -22.82 -2.24
CA ARG A 60 -1.01 -22.11 -2.90
C ARG A 60 -0.82 -20.60 -2.85
N ALA A 61 -0.40 -20.05 -1.71
CA ALA A 61 -0.11 -18.63 -1.55
C ALA A 61 1.04 -18.19 -2.46
N ALA A 62 2.14 -18.95 -2.51
CA ALA A 62 3.28 -18.65 -3.39
C ALA A 62 2.85 -18.66 -4.88
N ASN A 63 2.04 -19.62 -5.30
CA ASN A 63 1.51 -19.66 -6.68
C ASN A 63 0.61 -18.46 -6.98
N LEU A 64 -0.22 -18.05 -6.02
CA LEU A 64 -1.08 -16.87 -6.16
C LEU A 64 -0.26 -15.59 -6.27
N ILE A 65 0.77 -15.41 -5.43
CA ILE A 65 1.69 -14.26 -5.51
C ILE A 65 2.32 -14.19 -6.90
N GLN A 66 2.85 -15.30 -7.41
CA GLN A 66 3.44 -15.35 -8.75
C GLN A 66 2.41 -15.04 -9.85
N PHE A 67 1.19 -15.52 -9.71
CA PHE A 67 0.12 -15.24 -10.67
C PHE A 67 -0.22 -13.74 -10.68
N LEU A 68 -0.42 -13.14 -9.52
CA LEU A 68 -0.73 -11.71 -9.39
C LEU A 68 0.38 -10.85 -10.00
N SER A 69 1.65 -11.15 -9.67
CA SER A 69 2.82 -10.42 -10.17
C SER A 69 2.96 -10.56 -11.69
N ARG A 70 2.85 -11.78 -12.25
CA ARG A 70 2.93 -11.99 -13.71
C ARG A 70 1.88 -11.23 -14.51
N HIS A 71 0.70 -11.04 -13.94
CA HIS A 71 -0.40 -10.36 -14.58
C HIS A 71 -0.55 -8.89 -14.20
N GLY A 72 0.33 -8.36 -13.34
CA GLY A 72 0.28 -6.99 -12.83
C GLY A 72 -1.03 -6.70 -12.10
N ILE A 73 -1.60 -7.70 -11.40
CA ILE A 73 -2.89 -7.54 -10.70
C ILE A 73 -2.64 -6.87 -9.36
N THR A 74 -3.18 -5.67 -9.21
CA THR A 74 -3.11 -4.88 -7.98
C THR A 74 -4.49 -4.73 -7.33
N LYS A 75 -4.54 -4.09 -6.17
CA LYS A 75 -5.82 -3.68 -5.54
C LYS A 75 -6.71 -2.85 -6.49
N TYR A 76 -6.14 -2.16 -7.45
CA TYR A 76 -6.83 -1.23 -8.35
C TYR A 76 -7.05 -1.77 -9.77
N GLY A 77 -6.68 -3.00 -10.03
CA GLY A 77 -6.80 -3.66 -11.32
C GLY A 77 -5.47 -4.16 -11.86
N SER A 78 -5.41 -4.40 -13.17
CA SER A 78 -4.14 -4.76 -13.82
C SER A 78 -3.44 -3.52 -14.35
N GLU A 79 -2.30 -3.19 -13.78
CA GLU A 79 -1.41 -2.15 -14.29
C GLU A 79 -0.21 -2.81 -14.94
N ARG A 80 0.02 -2.53 -16.22
CA ARG A 80 1.29 -2.85 -16.86
C ARG A 80 2.11 -1.57 -16.89
N GLY A 81 3.10 -1.51 -16.02
CA GLY A 81 4.07 -0.42 -16.01
C GLY A 81 5.10 -0.55 -17.14
N THR A 82 5.82 0.51 -17.35
CA THR A 82 7.03 0.51 -18.17
C THR A 82 8.14 -0.13 -17.33
N LEU A 83 8.91 -1.06 -17.92
CA LEU A 83 10.08 -1.64 -17.27
C LEU A 83 10.99 -0.52 -16.74
N LEU A 84 11.05 -0.39 -15.42
CA LEU A 84 11.90 0.58 -14.75
C LEU A 84 13.31 -0.02 -14.62
N SER A 85 14.30 0.65 -15.20
CA SER A 85 15.70 0.37 -14.93
C SER A 85 16.24 1.41 -13.96
N LEU A 86 16.35 1.05 -12.69
CA LEU A 86 16.94 1.90 -11.66
C LEU A 86 18.44 1.61 -11.59
N SER A 87 19.24 2.43 -12.26
CA SER A 87 20.69 2.23 -12.39
C SER A 87 21.52 2.64 -11.16
N ASP A 88 20.90 3.29 -10.16
CA ASP A 88 21.60 3.69 -8.93
C ASP A 88 22.05 2.48 -8.13
N ARG A 89 23.28 2.53 -7.58
CA ARG A 89 23.89 1.43 -6.84
C ARG A 89 23.58 1.45 -5.33
N ARG A 90 23.01 2.55 -4.83
CA ARG A 90 22.60 2.66 -3.44
C ARG A 90 21.44 1.71 -3.16
N ARG A 91 21.25 1.38 -1.88
CA ARG A 91 20.06 0.68 -1.42
C ARG A 91 18.81 1.47 -1.84
N LYS A 92 17.88 0.82 -2.50
CA LYS A 92 16.66 1.45 -3.01
C LYS A 92 15.51 1.24 -2.04
N VAL A 93 14.91 2.33 -1.60
CA VAL A 93 13.80 2.34 -0.66
C VAL A 93 12.57 2.95 -1.32
N LEU A 94 11.49 2.19 -1.37
CA LEU A 94 10.21 2.65 -1.88
C LEU A 94 9.37 3.26 -0.75
N VAL A 95 8.89 4.47 -0.96
CA VAL A 95 7.92 5.11 -0.08
C VAL A 95 6.59 5.23 -0.83
N ALA A 96 5.60 4.46 -0.39
CA ALA A 96 4.26 4.51 -0.92
C ALA A 96 3.45 5.63 -0.24
N GLY A 97 3.02 6.60 -1.04
CA GLY A 97 2.15 7.69 -0.58
C GLY A 97 0.79 7.19 -0.12
N GLN A 98 0.23 7.88 0.85
CA GLN A 98 -1.06 7.55 1.43
C GLN A 98 -2.10 8.65 1.18
N VAL A 99 -3.37 8.28 1.26
CA VAL A 99 -4.48 9.24 1.26
C VAL A 99 -4.57 9.87 2.65
N ALA A 100 -4.51 11.21 2.73
CA ALA A 100 -4.37 11.92 4.01
C ALA A 100 -5.58 11.78 4.95
N ASP A 101 -6.78 11.56 4.41
CA ASP A 101 -8.02 11.37 5.18
C ASP A 101 -8.42 9.88 5.33
N ASP A 102 -7.55 8.95 4.94
CA ASP A 102 -7.82 7.53 5.10
C ASP A 102 -7.88 7.15 6.60
N ARG A 103 -8.83 6.30 6.94
CA ARG A 103 -9.01 5.86 8.32
C ARG A 103 -7.81 5.09 8.85
N SER A 104 -7.15 4.30 8.03
CA SER A 104 -5.93 3.56 8.43
C SER A 104 -4.80 4.50 8.81
N VAL A 105 -4.62 5.61 8.08
CA VAL A 105 -3.63 6.65 8.40
C VAL A 105 -4.02 7.39 9.68
N ARG A 106 -5.29 7.78 9.81
CA ARG A 106 -5.78 8.55 10.97
C ARG A 106 -5.81 7.77 12.27
N LEU A 107 -6.07 6.47 12.21
CA LEU A 107 -6.19 5.59 13.36
C LEU A 107 -4.88 4.90 13.73
N GLY A 108 -3.94 4.77 12.80
CA GLY A 108 -2.66 4.07 12.97
C GLY A 108 -1.73 4.65 14.05
N ARG A 109 -2.07 5.79 14.65
CA ARG A 109 -1.37 6.45 15.78
C ARG A 109 0.14 6.59 15.59
N ALA A 110 0.62 6.61 14.36
CA ALA A 110 2.01 6.91 14.08
C ALA A 110 2.25 8.43 14.23
N ASP A 111 3.46 8.81 14.60
CA ASP A 111 3.90 10.22 14.63
C ASP A 111 3.93 10.86 13.23
N VAL A 112 3.70 10.05 12.21
CA VAL A 112 3.64 10.43 10.80
C VAL A 112 2.19 10.60 10.38
N THR A 113 1.77 11.82 10.06
CA THR A 113 0.37 12.15 9.79
C THR A 113 0.06 12.38 8.31
N ASN A 114 1.07 12.50 7.47
CA ASN A 114 0.92 12.74 6.04
C ASN A 114 2.15 12.23 5.25
N SER A 115 2.03 12.17 3.92
CA SER A 115 3.10 11.67 3.06
C SER A 115 4.39 12.49 3.14
N LEU A 116 4.32 13.81 3.33
CA LEU A 116 5.53 14.65 3.42
C LEU A 116 6.31 14.37 4.71
N ASP A 117 5.61 14.19 5.84
CA ASP A 117 6.23 13.79 7.11
C ASP A 117 6.88 12.40 6.99
N LEU A 118 6.22 11.48 6.27
CA LEU A 118 6.77 10.16 6.00
C LEU A 118 8.09 10.26 5.21
N LEU A 119 8.11 11.04 4.12
CA LEU A 119 9.30 11.24 3.31
C LEU A 119 10.47 11.81 4.12
N ARG A 120 10.18 12.82 4.95
CA ARG A 120 11.18 13.41 5.84
C ARG A 120 11.73 12.35 6.81
N ARG A 121 10.85 11.59 7.46
CA ARG A 121 11.25 10.57 8.43
C ARG A 121 12.05 9.44 7.80
N VAL A 122 11.67 9.00 6.62
CA VAL A 122 12.43 7.98 5.88
C VAL A 122 13.83 8.50 5.53
N ARG A 123 13.97 9.74 5.04
CA ARG A 123 15.30 10.32 4.75
C ARG A 123 16.16 10.48 6.00
N GLU A 124 15.58 10.80 7.15
CA GLU A 124 16.32 10.87 8.43
C GLU A 124 16.91 9.51 8.85
N ILE A 125 16.20 8.42 8.55
CA ILE A 125 16.62 7.05 8.88
C ILE A 125 17.56 6.49 7.80
N GLU A 126 17.21 6.67 6.55
CA GLU A 126 17.88 6.11 5.37
C GLU A 126 18.70 7.19 4.65
N THR A 127 19.72 7.71 5.33
CA THR A 127 20.52 8.87 4.88
C THR A 127 21.17 8.67 3.52
N ASP A 128 21.66 7.46 3.25
CA ASP A 128 22.43 7.12 2.05
C ASP A 128 21.64 6.34 0.99
N ALA A 129 20.36 6.04 1.26
CA ALA A 129 19.53 5.28 0.34
C ALA A 129 19.11 6.12 -0.87
N TYR A 130 18.83 5.42 -1.98
CA TYR A 130 18.11 5.96 -3.12
C TYR A 130 16.61 5.83 -2.84
N ILE A 131 15.97 6.93 -2.45
CA ILE A 131 14.57 6.93 -2.03
C ILE A 131 13.69 7.26 -3.22
N ILE A 132 12.70 6.41 -3.44
CA ILE A 132 11.71 6.52 -4.52
C ILE A 132 10.34 6.77 -3.89
N PHE A 133 9.70 7.85 -4.28
CA PHE A 133 8.33 8.15 -3.85
C PHE A 133 7.33 7.82 -4.93
N LYS A 134 6.37 6.94 -4.60
CA LYS A 134 5.18 6.69 -5.43
C LYS A 134 3.96 7.28 -4.73
N PRO A 135 3.40 8.39 -5.22
CA PRO A 135 2.14 8.92 -4.70
C PRO A 135 0.98 7.94 -4.87
N HIS A 136 -0.01 8.04 -4.00
CA HIS A 136 -1.22 7.22 -4.09
C HIS A 136 -2.02 7.53 -5.38
N PRO A 137 -2.52 6.51 -6.12
CA PRO A 137 -3.20 6.74 -7.39
C PRO A 137 -4.44 7.63 -7.27
N ASP A 138 -5.25 7.52 -6.22
CA ASP A 138 -6.41 8.41 -6.00
C ASP A 138 -5.99 9.87 -5.76
N VAL A 139 -4.83 10.08 -5.16
CA VAL A 139 -4.27 11.42 -4.92
C VAL A 139 -3.75 12.00 -6.24
N VAL A 140 -3.07 11.20 -7.06
CA VAL A 140 -2.61 11.60 -8.41
C VAL A 140 -3.80 11.95 -9.30
N ALA A 141 -4.86 11.16 -9.22
CA ALA A 141 -6.11 11.41 -9.95
C ALA A 141 -6.91 12.63 -9.44
N GLY A 142 -6.47 13.29 -8.35
CA GLY A 142 -7.18 14.41 -7.74
C GLY A 142 -8.49 14.05 -7.04
N LEU A 143 -8.73 12.77 -6.77
CA LEU A 143 -9.96 12.26 -6.16
C LEU A 143 -9.92 12.26 -4.63
N ARG A 144 -8.73 12.25 -4.04
CA ARG A 144 -8.51 12.20 -2.60
C ARG A 144 -7.40 13.16 -2.17
N PRO A 145 -7.43 13.68 -0.93
CA PRO A 145 -6.39 14.55 -0.39
C PRO A 145 -5.10 13.79 -0.09
N GLY A 146 -3.96 14.52 -0.05
CA GLY A 146 -2.64 13.95 0.27
C GLY A 146 -1.56 14.29 -0.76
N HIS A 147 -1.85 15.24 -1.66
CA HIS A 147 -0.89 15.70 -2.67
C HIS A 147 0.35 16.32 -2.01
N VAL A 148 1.52 15.86 -2.44
CA VAL A 148 2.81 16.45 -2.10
C VAL A 148 3.40 17.03 -3.39
N PRO A 149 3.67 18.34 -3.44
CA PRO A 149 4.33 18.95 -4.60
C PRO A 149 5.68 18.29 -4.86
N VAL A 150 6.01 18.06 -6.13
CA VAL A 150 7.28 17.43 -6.51
C VAL A 150 8.49 18.21 -5.97
N SER A 151 8.41 19.56 -5.95
CA SER A 151 9.46 20.44 -5.40
C SER A 151 9.67 20.25 -3.90
N GLU A 152 8.63 19.87 -3.15
CA GLU A 152 8.76 19.58 -1.72
C GLU A 152 9.27 18.15 -1.50
N ALA A 153 8.71 17.18 -2.23
CA ALA A 153 9.17 15.80 -2.16
C ALA A 153 10.65 15.65 -2.51
N ALA A 154 11.13 16.36 -3.53
CA ALA A 154 12.53 16.35 -3.99
C ALA A 154 13.57 16.77 -2.94
N ARG A 155 13.14 17.34 -1.82
CA ARG A 155 14.05 17.63 -0.69
C ARG A 155 14.41 16.36 0.09
N TYR A 156 13.62 15.31 -0.02
CA TYR A 156 13.73 14.10 0.80
C TYR A 156 13.93 12.85 -0.04
N VAL A 157 13.56 12.87 -1.33
CA VAL A 157 13.63 11.70 -2.22
C VAL A 157 14.46 11.99 -3.44
N ASP A 158 15.00 10.93 -4.03
CA ASP A 158 15.81 11.00 -5.24
C ASP A 158 14.94 10.95 -6.51
N LEU A 159 13.77 10.29 -6.41
CA LEU A 159 12.90 10.09 -7.57
C LEU A 159 11.42 10.08 -7.14
N VAL A 160 10.55 10.70 -7.95
CA VAL A 160 9.09 10.68 -7.80
C VAL A 160 8.48 10.02 -9.03
N LEU A 161 7.71 8.95 -8.84
CA LEU A 161 7.14 8.14 -9.91
C LEU A 161 5.62 7.97 -9.74
N PRO A 162 4.80 8.95 -10.13
CA PRO A 162 3.35 8.88 -9.98
C PRO A 162 2.71 7.78 -10.83
N ASP A 163 3.23 7.56 -12.05
CA ASP A 163 2.63 6.68 -13.06
C ASP A 163 3.26 5.27 -13.09
N ALA A 164 4.26 4.99 -12.25
CA ALA A 164 4.88 3.68 -12.20
C ALA A 164 3.92 2.63 -11.61
N SER A 165 3.95 1.42 -12.15
CA SER A 165 3.28 0.28 -11.52
C SER A 165 3.91 -0.03 -10.16
N ILE A 166 3.09 -0.32 -9.16
CA ILE A 166 3.60 -0.73 -7.85
C ILE A 166 4.36 -2.05 -7.93
N ASP A 167 3.92 -2.97 -8.79
CA ASP A 167 4.56 -4.27 -9.00
C ASP A 167 5.95 -4.12 -9.60
N ASP A 168 6.11 -3.25 -10.61
CA ASP A 168 7.43 -2.94 -11.18
C ASP A 168 8.37 -2.33 -10.15
N LEU A 169 7.86 -1.45 -9.28
CA LEU A 169 8.65 -0.86 -8.21
C LEU A 169 9.08 -1.91 -7.19
N LEU A 170 8.17 -2.74 -6.71
CA LEU A 170 8.48 -3.80 -5.74
C LEU A 170 9.52 -4.80 -6.24
N ASN A 171 9.57 -5.06 -7.55
CA ASN A 171 10.57 -5.93 -8.17
C ASN A 171 11.96 -5.26 -8.35
N ASN A 172 12.07 -3.94 -8.12
CA ASN A 172 13.28 -3.14 -8.39
C ASN A 172 13.82 -2.40 -7.16
N VAL A 173 13.25 -2.61 -5.99
CA VAL A 173 13.68 -2.00 -4.72
C VAL A 173 14.13 -3.04 -3.71
N ASP A 174 14.88 -2.60 -2.71
CA ASP A 174 15.40 -3.45 -1.64
C ASP A 174 14.53 -3.40 -0.37
N ALA A 175 13.71 -2.34 -0.24
CA ALA A 175 12.78 -2.11 0.86
C ALA A 175 11.67 -1.11 0.48
#